data_19af7d5427ad4aeb9c04c251dee7b6a5
#
_entry.id   19af7d5427ad4aeb9c04c251dee7b6a5
#
_cell.length_a   1.000
_cell.length_b   1.000
_cell.length_c   1.000
_cell.angle_alpha   90.00
_cell.angle_beta   90.00
_cell.angle_gamma   90.00
#
_symmetry.space_group_name_H-M   'P 1'
#
loop_
_entity.id
_entity.type
_entity.pdbx_description
1 polymer ?
#
loop_
_entity_poly.entity_id
_entity_poly.type
_entity_poly.pdbx_seq_one_letter_code
_entity_poly.pdbx_strand_id
1 'polypeptide(L)'
;MADVTVDPQFRWLDALEQNADLTERLDAFVSRFCRLQDTLGDKLLPVYLRMQLEPIGTVLDNLNRAEKLGLIPSVADWIEARSLRNSLVHEYTEDMELLRQSILRALELVPMLETVTHKLCQESKN
;
A
#
# COMPACT_ATOMS: atom_id res chain seq x y z
N MET A 1 4.65 -29.60 2.38
CA MET A 1 3.40 -29.77 3.07
C MET A 1 2.77 -28.53 3.56
N ALA A 2 3.49 -27.56 3.86
CA ALA A 2 2.94 -26.33 4.40
C ALA A 2 2.04 -25.59 3.41
N ASP A 3 2.01 -26.02 2.19
CA ASP A 3 1.33 -25.27 1.13
C ASP A 3 -0.16 -25.35 1.14
N VAL A 4 -0.72 -26.24 1.94
CA VAL A 4 -2.16 -26.39 2.00
C VAL A 4 -2.86 -25.14 2.45
N THR A 5 -2.14 -24.23 3.11
CA THR A 5 -2.71 -22.99 3.59
C THR A 5 -2.60 -21.85 2.58
N VAL A 6 -1.88 -22.06 1.48
CA VAL A 6 -1.67 -21.03 0.48
C VAL A 6 -2.79 -21.09 -0.55
N ASP A 7 -3.44 -19.95 -0.77
CA ASP A 7 -4.48 -19.84 -1.79
C ASP A 7 -3.87 -20.17 -3.16
N PRO A 8 -4.52 -21.02 -3.95
CA PRO A 8 -3.98 -21.38 -5.28
C PRO A 8 -3.65 -20.20 -6.17
N GLN A 9 -4.35 -19.09 -6.04
CA GLN A 9 -4.08 -17.92 -6.88
C GLN A 9 -2.73 -17.29 -6.59
N PHE A 10 -2.11 -17.62 -5.45
CA PHE A 10 -0.81 -17.06 -5.07
C PHE A 10 0.33 -18.07 -5.19
N ARG A 11 0.09 -19.22 -5.77
CA ARG A 11 1.14 -20.23 -5.93
C ARG A 11 2.29 -19.75 -6.80
N TRP A 12 2.03 -18.78 -7.67
CA TRP A 12 3.08 -18.25 -8.52
C TRP A 12 4.22 -17.64 -7.71
N LEU A 13 3.96 -17.24 -6.47
CA LEU A 13 5.02 -16.70 -5.60
C LEU A 13 6.09 -17.74 -5.29
N ASP A 14 5.72 -19.01 -5.26
CA ASP A 14 6.66 -20.09 -4.95
C ASP A 14 7.62 -20.36 -6.11
N ALA A 15 7.27 -19.91 -7.31
CA ALA A 15 8.07 -20.13 -8.50
C ALA A 15 8.93 -18.92 -8.89
N LEU A 16 9.01 -17.91 -8.04
CA LEU A 16 9.69 -16.66 -8.38
C LEU A 16 11.14 -16.85 -8.79
N GLU A 17 11.87 -17.72 -8.07
CA GLU A 17 13.29 -17.91 -8.35
C GLU A 17 13.53 -18.59 -9.68
N GLN A 18 12.53 -19.26 -10.22
CA GLN A 18 12.66 -20.06 -11.43
C GLN A 18 11.99 -19.43 -12.64
N ASN A 19 11.37 -18.26 -12.47
CA ASN A 19 10.62 -17.65 -13.53
C ASN A 19 10.89 -16.15 -13.59
N ALA A 20 11.70 -15.74 -14.58
CA ALA A 20 12.07 -14.34 -14.74
C ALA A 20 10.87 -13.44 -15.05
N ASP A 21 9.87 -13.96 -15.76
CA ASP A 21 8.69 -13.18 -16.09
C ASP A 21 7.88 -12.85 -14.85
N LEU A 22 7.71 -13.81 -13.96
CA LEU A 22 7.02 -13.57 -12.68
C LEU A 22 7.80 -12.60 -11.82
N THR A 23 9.12 -12.69 -11.83
CA THR A 23 9.96 -11.78 -11.07
C THR A 23 9.78 -10.35 -11.57
N GLU A 24 9.75 -10.15 -12.87
CA GLU A 24 9.52 -8.83 -13.44
C GLU A 24 8.15 -8.26 -13.06
N ARG A 25 7.12 -9.10 -13.08
CA ARG A 25 5.78 -8.67 -12.70
C ARG A 25 5.71 -8.30 -11.23
N LEU A 26 6.42 -9.05 -10.40
CA LEU A 26 6.49 -8.77 -8.98
C LEU A 26 7.20 -7.43 -8.73
N ASP A 27 8.33 -7.21 -9.42
CA ASP A 27 9.05 -5.95 -9.30
C ASP A 27 8.16 -4.78 -9.70
N ALA A 28 7.39 -4.95 -10.77
CA ALA A 28 6.47 -3.91 -11.20
C ALA A 28 5.39 -3.65 -10.16
N PHE A 29 4.84 -4.70 -9.55
CA PHE A 29 3.83 -4.54 -8.51
C PHE A 29 4.41 -3.78 -7.31
N VAL A 30 5.58 -4.21 -6.83
CA VAL A 30 6.21 -3.57 -5.67
C VAL A 30 6.47 -2.09 -5.96
N SER A 31 7.01 -1.78 -7.12
CA SER A 31 7.30 -0.41 -7.50
C SER A 31 6.02 0.43 -7.52
N ARG A 32 4.95 -0.10 -8.09
CA ARG A 32 3.68 0.62 -8.19
C ARG A 32 3.02 0.80 -6.83
N PHE A 33 3.05 -0.24 -6.01
CA PHE A 33 2.49 -0.16 -4.67
C PHE A 33 3.20 0.93 -3.85
N CYS A 34 4.51 0.92 -3.87
CA CYS A 34 5.31 1.90 -3.13
C CYS A 34 5.06 3.32 -3.64
N ARG A 35 5.01 3.49 -4.96
CA ARG A 35 4.75 4.80 -5.55
C ARG A 35 3.35 5.31 -5.22
N LEU A 36 2.37 4.44 -5.28
CA LEU A 36 0.99 4.83 -4.96
C LEU A 36 0.89 5.26 -3.50
N GLN A 37 1.46 4.47 -2.61
CA GLN A 37 1.42 4.77 -1.18
C GLN A 37 2.12 6.11 -0.89
N ASP A 38 3.29 6.33 -1.49
CA ASP A 38 4.04 7.58 -1.31
C ASP A 38 3.27 8.77 -1.87
N THR A 39 2.71 8.63 -3.06
CA THR A 39 1.99 9.73 -3.71
C THR A 39 0.75 10.11 -2.91
N LEU A 40 -0.01 9.13 -2.46
CA LEU A 40 -1.21 9.41 -1.68
C LEU A 40 -0.87 10.07 -0.36
N GLY A 41 0.08 9.51 0.37
CA GLY A 41 0.37 9.95 1.73
C GLY A 41 1.19 11.22 1.81
N ASP A 42 2.17 11.36 0.93
CA ASP A 42 3.12 12.48 1.02
C ASP A 42 2.68 13.68 0.17
N LYS A 43 1.84 13.47 -0.83
CA LYS A 43 1.48 14.55 -1.74
C LYS A 43 -0.01 14.85 -1.77
N LEU A 44 -0.83 13.87 -2.12
CA LEU A 44 -2.24 14.14 -2.36
C LEU A 44 -3.01 14.42 -1.08
N LEU A 45 -2.79 13.66 -0.04
CA LEU A 45 -3.51 13.85 1.21
C LEU A 45 -3.22 15.21 1.85
N PRO A 46 -1.96 15.64 1.98
CA PRO A 46 -1.71 16.98 2.51
C PRO A 46 -2.30 18.10 1.66
N VAL A 47 -2.23 17.97 0.33
CA VAL A 47 -2.82 18.97 -0.56
C VAL A 47 -4.33 19.06 -0.36
N TYR A 48 -4.98 17.91 -0.28
CA TYR A 48 -6.43 17.89 -0.06
C TYR A 48 -6.80 18.54 1.27
N LEU A 49 -6.06 18.23 2.33
CA LEU A 49 -6.34 18.83 3.64
C LEU A 49 -6.19 20.37 3.60
N ARG A 50 -5.18 20.86 2.89
CA ARG A 50 -5.03 22.32 2.71
C ARG A 50 -6.21 22.92 1.97
N MET A 51 -6.67 22.24 0.92
CA MET A 51 -7.82 22.72 0.16
C MET A 51 -9.08 22.81 1.00
N GLN A 52 -9.18 21.95 2.02
CA GLN A 52 -10.31 21.96 2.94
C GLN A 52 -10.09 22.92 4.12
N LEU A 53 -9.02 23.71 4.07
CA LEU A 53 -8.65 24.65 5.12
C LEU A 53 -8.40 23.96 6.45
N GLU A 54 -8.00 22.69 6.40
CA GLU A 54 -7.64 21.95 7.60
C GLU A 54 -6.19 22.25 7.96
N PRO A 55 -5.86 22.37 9.24
CA PRO A 55 -4.47 22.58 9.64
C PRO A 55 -3.61 21.38 9.26
N ILE A 56 -2.41 21.64 8.78
CA ILE A 56 -1.46 20.58 8.46
C ILE A 56 -0.54 20.42 9.67
N GLY A 57 -0.48 19.22 10.21
CA GLY A 57 0.36 18.88 11.34
C GLY A 57 1.35 17.79 11.01
N THR A 58 1.65 16.95 11.99
CA THR A 58 2.49 15.78 11.78
C THR A 58 1.78 14.80 10.86
N VAL A 59 2.53 13.80 10.38
CA VAL A 59 1.94 12.74 9.55
C VAL A 59 0.78 12.08 10.28
N LEU A 60 0.95 11.76 11.56
CA LEU A 60 -0.11 11.11 12.33
C LEU A 60 -1.31 12.03 12.50
N ASP A 61 -1.09 13.32 12.76
CA ASP A 61 -2.19 14.28 12.86
C ASP A 61 -3.00 14.33 11.57
N ASN A 62 -2.32 14.35 10.44
CA ASN A 62 -2.97 14.39 9.14
C ASN A 62 -3.78 13.12 8.89
N LEU A 63 -3.25 11.96 9.26
CA LEU A 63 -3.96 10.70 9.09
C LEU A 63 -5.21 10.63 9.98
N ASN A 64 -5.09 11.07 11.23
CA ASN A 64 -6.23 11.10 12.13
C ASN A 64 -7.33 12.01 11.60
N ARG A 65 -6.94 13.15 11.05
CA ARG A 65 -7.89 14.08 10.47
C ARG A 65 -8.55 13.50 9.22
N ALA A 66 -7.76 12.84 8.39
CA ALA A 66 -8.28 12.18 7.20
C ALA A 66 -9.29 11.09 7.55
N GLU A 67 -9.04 10.34 8.60
CA GLU A 67 -9.98 9.32 9.06
C GLU A 67 -11.29 9.97 9.52
N LYS A 68 -11.19 11.04 10.28
CA LYS A 68 -12.39 11.77 10.72
C LYS A 68 -13.20 12.30 9.56
N LEU A 69 -12.55 12.75 8.51
CA LEU A 69 -13.23 13.27 7.31
C LEU A 69 -13.73 12.16 6.40
N GLY A 70 -13.47 10.91 6.73
CA GLY A 70 -13.91 9.79 5.92
C GLY A 70 -13.08 9.56 4.67
N LEU A 71 -11.90 10.17 4.57
CA LEU A 71 -11.02 10.02 3.41
C LEU A 71 -10.27 8.70 3.42
N ILE A 72 -9.89 8.25 4.61
CA ILE A 72 -9.28 6.94 4.76
C ILE A 72 -10.13 6.12 5.73
N PRO A 73 -10.25 4.82 5.51
CA PRO A 73 -11.11 3.99 6.36
C PRO A 73 -10.50 3.69 7.72
N SER A 74 -9.18 3.64 7.81
CA SER A 74 -8.51 3.24 9.04
C SER A 74 -7.09 3.77 9.06
N VAL A 75 -6.74 4.51 10.11
CA VAL A 75 -5.36 4.95 10.32
C VAL A 75 -4.44 3.74 10.48
N ALA A 76 -4.91 2.70 11.20
CA ALA A 76 -4.10 1.51 11.42
C ALA A 76 -3.73 0.82 10.10
N ASP A 77 -4.70 0.66 9.20
CA ASP A 77 -4.44 0.04 7.90
C ASP A 77 -3.50 0.90 7.05
N TRP A 78 -3.63 2.21 7.14
CA TRP A 78 -2.74 3.12 6.43
C TRP A 78 -1.31 2.99 6.91
N ILE A 79 -1.12 2.95 8.24
CA ILE A 79 0.20 2.79 8.83
C ILE A 79 0.80 1.45 8.43
N GLU A 80 -0.02 0.40 8.40
CA GLU A 80 0.45 -0.91 7.96
C GLU A 80 0.90 -0.87 6.50
N ALA A 81 0.16 -0.21 5.62
CA ALA A 81 0.54 -0.08 4.22
C ALA A 81 1.89 0.63 4.09
N ARG A 82 2.12 1.65 4.89
CA ARG A 82 3.39 2.36 4.88
C ARG A 82 4.53 1.49 5.41
N SER A 83 4.27 0.71 6.44
CA SER A 83 5.25 -0.23 6.97
C SER A 83 5.62 -1.28 5.93
N LEU A 84 4.63 -1.80 5.19
CA LEU A 84 4.87 -2.76 4.12
C LEU A 84 5.68 -2.14 2.99
N ARG A 85 5.37 -0.90 2.64
CA ARG A 85 6.15 -0.18 1.64
C ARG A 85 7.62 -0.13 2.02
N ASN A 86 7.91 0.18 3.29
CA ASN A 86 9.28 0.23 3.77
C ASN A 86 9.95 -1.13 3.74
N SER A 87 9.26 -2.17 4.18
CA SER A 87 9.78 -3.53 4.15
C SER A 87 10.08 -4.01 2.73
N LEU A 88 9.17 -3.73 1.81
CA LEU A 88 9.34 -4.16 0.41
C LEU A 88 10.53 -3.48 -0.26
N VAL A 89 10.86 -2.24 0.14
CA VAL A 89 12.00 -1.53 -0.41
C VAL A 89 13.30 -2.03 0.22
N HIS A 90 13.33 -2.24 1.53
CA HIS A 90 14.59 -2.49 2.25
C HIS A 90 14.90 -3.96 2.47
N GLU A 91 13.91 -4.82 2.59
CA GLU A 91 14.10 -6.23 2.92
C GLU A 91 13.80 -7.16 1.75
N TYR A 92 13.66 -6.60 0.58
CA TYR A 92 13.18 -7.27 -0.61
C TYR A 92 13.95 -8.54 -0.97
N THR A 93 15.26 -8.55 -0.79
CA THR A 93 16.09 -9.65 -1.29
C THR A 93 16.63 -10.58 -0.22
N GLU A 94 16.38 -10.33 1.05
CA GLU A 94 17.06 -11.05 2.11
C GLU A 94 16.30 -12.26 2.64
N ASP A 95 14.99 -12.22 2.67
CA ASP A 95 14.17 -13.28 3.25
C ASP A 95 12.96 -13.52 2.35
N MET A 96 12.98 -14.64 1.64
CA MET A 96 11.90 -14.97 0.69
C MET A 96 10.56 -15.19 1.38
N GLU A 97 10.56 -15.74 2.59
CA GLU A 97 9.30 -15.94 3.30
C GLU A 97 8.71 -14.62 3.77
N LEU A 98 9.54 -13.73 4.27
CA LEU A 98 9.09 -12.40 4.66
C LEU A 98 8.59 -11.62 3.44
N LEU A 99 9.30 -11.73 2.33
CA LEU A 99 8.87 -11.10 1.09
C LEU A 99 7.50 -11.61 0.66
N ARG A 100 7.30 -12.92 0.69
CA ARG A 100 6.05 -13.53 0.31
C ARG A 100 4.90 -13.03 1.18
N GLN A 101 5.09 -13.03 2.50
CA GLN A 101 4.07 -12.55 3.42
C GLN A 101 3.76 -11.07 3.20
N SER A 102 4.79 -10.27 2.97
CA SER A 102 4.61 -8.83 2.75
C SER A 102 3.84 -8.55 1.46
N ILE A 103 4.12 -9.30 0.40
CA ILE A 103 3.41 -9.15 -0.86
C ILE A 103 1.94 -9.54 -0.72
N LEU A 104 1.67 -10.66 -0.05
CA LEU A 104 0.29 -11.08 0.16
C LEU A 104 -0.49 -10.04 0.94
N ARG A 105 0.12 -9.48 1.97
CA ARG A 105 -0.55 -8.44 2.76
C ARG A 105 -0.73 -7.16 1.96
N ALA A 106 0.28 -6.78 1.16
CA ALA A 106 0.16 -5.61 0.29
C ALA A 106 -1.00 -5.77 -0.70
N LEU A 107 -1.14 -6.96 -1.28
CA LEU A 107 -2.26 -7.25 -2.17
C LEU A 107 -3.61 -7.06 -1.46
N GLU A 108 -3.70 -7.47 -0.21
CA GLU A 108 -4.92 -7.30 0.57
C GLU A 108 -5.24 -5.83 0.84
N LEU A 109 -4.23 -4.98 0.91
CA LEU A 109 -4.43 -3.56 1.20
C LEU A 109 -4.64 -2.70 -0.06
N VAL A 110 -4.44 -3.25 -1.26
CA VAL A 110 -4.65 -2.52 -2.50
C VAL A 110 -6.07 -1.95 -2.61
N PRO A 111 -7.13 -2.69 -2.29
CA PRO A 111 -8.48 -2.12 -2.36
C PRO A 111 -8.67 -0.88 -1.49
N MET A 112 -8.04 -0.85 -0.33
CA MET A 112 -8.10 0.32 0.54
C MET A 112 -7.45 1.53 -0.14
N LEU A 113 -6.27 1.34 -0.73
CA LEU A 113 -5.57 2.42 -1.43
C LEU A 113 -6.35 2.89 -2.66
N GLU A 114 -6.98 1.97 -3.36
CA GLU A 114 -7.84 2.32 -4.50
C GLU A 114 -9.04 3.16 -4.05
N THR A 115 -9.66 2.78 -2.95
CA THR A 115 -10.78 3.52 -2.40
C THR A 115 -10.37 4.94 -2.02
N VAL A 116 -9.22 5.09 -1.38
CA VAL A 116 -8.71 6.41 -1.00
C VAL A 116 -8.44 7.25 -2.24
N THR A 117 -7.79 6.66 -3.25
CA THR A 117 -7.52 7.35 -4.50
C THR A 117 -8.81 7.85 -5.13
N HIS A 118 -9.81 7.00 -5.20
CA HIS A 118 -11.09 7.35 -5.79
C HIS A 118 -11.76 8.50 -5.05
N LYS A 119 -11.75 8.43 -3.72
CA LYS A 119 -12.35 9.50 -2.90
C LYS A 119 -11.64 10.84 -3.09
N LEU A 120 -10.32 10.83 -3.08
CA LEU A 120 -9.57 12.07 -3.28
C LEU A 120 -9.83 12.67 -4.66
N CYS A 121 -9.92 11.82 -5.68
CA CYS A 121 -10.22 12.29 -7.03
C CYS A 121 -11.63 12.87 -7.13
N GLN A 122 -12.61 12.25 -6.49
CA GLN A 122 -13.98 12.76 -6.52
C GLN A 122 -14.11 14.08 -5.78
N GLU A 123 -13.53 14.14 -4.58
CA GLU A 123 -13.64 15.36 -3.76
C GLU A 123 -12.94 16.54 -4.43
N SER A 124 -11.85 16.29 -5.15
CA SER A 124 -11.13 17.37 -5.80
C SER A 124 -11.89 17.97 -6.99
N LYS A 125 -12.94 17.30 -7.47
CA LYS A 125 -13.76 17.81 -8.58
C LYS A 125 -14.88 18.73 -8.10
N ASN A 126 -15.13 18.73 -6.83
CA ASN A 126 -16.16 19.57 -6.24
C ASN A 126 -15.54 20.86 -5.70
#